data_9dd5fb85f405101399ac58499faaf7a0
#
_entry.id   9dd5fb85f405101399ac58499faaf7a0
#
_cell.length_a   1.000
_cell.length_b   1.000
_cell.length_c   1.000
_cell.angle_alpha   90.00
_cell.angle_beta   90.00
_cell.angle_gamma   90.00
#
_symmetry.space_group_name_H-M   'P 1'
#
loop_
_entity.id
_entity.type
_entity.pdbx_description
1 polymer ?
#
loop_
_entity_poly.entity_id
_entity_poly.type
_entity_poly.pdbx_seq_one_letter_code
_entity_poly.pdbx_strand_id
1 'polypeptide(L)'
;MAQYRDMNGVQHVVKITMKARGRIRDATEWDVGAMARDPQRLSEFLEALQMDDTLIYEVLGAIEQVSPDTLMEAADGSTHEEASTALLQALVDFFRKGSPMKVGLQKLLAKVEAAQKRAQQAISEQIEAAVETLDIQSMASSAAAPTNG
;
A
#
# COMPACT_ATOMS: atom_id res chain seq x y z
N MET A 1 -5.92 -2.50 14.32
CA MET A 1 -6.99 -2.51 13.31
C MET A 1 -6.45 -1.92 12.01
N ALA A 2 -6.64 -2.61 10.91
CA ALA A 2 -6.17 -2.15 9.61
C ALA A 2 -6.95 -0.92 9.13
N GLN A 3 -6.24 0.13 8.76
CA GLN A 3 -6.85 1.37 8.31
C GLN A 3 -5.87 2.16 7.46
N TYR A 4 -6.40 3.00 6.60
CA TYR A 4 -5.61 3.93 5.79
C TYR A 4 -6.37 5.24 5.62
N ARG A 5 -5.64 6.30 5.30
CA ARG A 5 -6.22 7.62 5.06
C ARG A 5 -6.05 7.98 3.60
N ASP A 6 -7.13 8.44 2.97
CA ASP A 6 -7.08 8.87 1.58
C ASP A 6 -6.54 10.31 1.43
N MET A 7 -6.37 10.75 0.19
CA MET A 7 -5.82 12.09 -0.08
C MET A 7 -6.71 13.23 0.41
N ASN A 8 -7.99 12.96 0.67
CA ASN A 8 -8.95 13.94 1.22
C ASN A 8 -8.99 13.92 2.75
N GLY A 9 -8.16 13.11 3.40
CA GLY A 9 -8.11 12.99 4.84
C GLY A 9 -9.15 12.06 5.45
N VAL A 10 -9.94 11.36 4.62
CA VAL A 10 -10.94 10.41 5.08
C VAL A 10 -10.26 9.11 5.50
N GLN A 11 -10.60 8.63 6.69
CA GLN A 11 -10.05 7.39 7.21
C GLN A 11 -10.93 6.20 6.84
N HIS A 12 -10.28 5.18 6.27
CA HIS A 12 -10.92 3.93 5.87
C HIS A 12 -10.48 2.81 6.78
N VAL A 13 -11.45 2.08 7.34
CA VAL A 13 -11.19 0.89 8.16
C VAL A 13 -11.34 -0.34 7.27
N VAL A 14 -10.31 -1.18 7.25
CA VAL A 14 -10.27 -2.38 6.41
C VAL A 14 -10.40 -3.61 7.30
N LYS A 15 -11.56 -4.25 7.24
CA LYS A 15 -11.85 -5.45 8.01
C LYS A 15 -12.52 -6.50 7.13
N ILE A 16 -11.89 -7.67 7.03
CA ILE A 16 -12.45 -8.77 6.26
C ILE A 16 -13.30 -9.63 7.20
N THR A 17 -14.62 -9.53 7.04
CA THR A 17 -15.58 -10.40 7.71
C THR A 17 -15.96 -11.56 6.78
N MET A 18 -16.73 -12.51 7.27
CA MET A 18 -17.25 -13.60 6.42
C MET A 18 -18.15 -13.06 5.30
N LYS A 19 -18.89 -11.98 5.55
CA LYS A 19 -19.68 -11.32 4.50
C LYS A 19 -18.79 -10.62 3.49
N ALA A 20 -17.74 -9.93 3.96
CA ALA A 20 -16.76 -9.29 3.08
C ALA A 20 -16.05 -10.32 2.21
N ARG A 21 -15.72 -11.49 2.76
CA ARG A 21 -15.16 -12.61 1.99
C ARG A 21 -16.03 -12.96 0.77
N GLY A 22 -17.33 -13.07 0.98
CA GLY A 22 -18.27 -13.34 -0.10
C GLY A 22 -18.29 -12.24 -1.15
N ARG A 23 -18.29 -10.99 -0.73
CA ARG A 23 -18.25 -9.85 -1.64
C ARG A 23 -16.94 -9.79 -2.44
N ILE A 24 -15.81 -10.08 -1.82
CA ILE A 24 -14.52 -10.14 -2.50
C ILE A 24 -14.55 -11.23 -3.58
N ARG A 25 -15.02 -12.41 -3.24
CA ARG A 25 -15.14 -13.51 -4.19
C ARG A 25 -16.04 -13.16 -5.38
N ASP A 26 -17.18 -12.54 -5.11
CA ASP A 26 -18.13 -12.15 -6.16
C ASP A 26 -17.57 -11.05 -7.07
N ALA A 27 -16.78 -10.14 -6.52
CA ALA A 27 -16.20 -9.03 -7.26
C ALA A 27 -14.92 -9.40 -8.02
N THR A 28 -14.10 -10.30 -7.48
CA THR A 28 -12.73 -10.56 -7.98
C THR A 28 -12.46 -12.01 -8.35
N GLU A 29 -13.35 -12.93 -8.01
CA GLU A 29 -13.18 -14.38 -8.11
C GLU A 29 -12.14 -14.97 -7.13
N TRP A 30 -11.49 -14.13 -6.31
CA TRP A 30 -10.56 -14.57 -5.29
C TRP A 30 -11.30 -14.87 -3.97
N ASP A 31 -11.13 -16.09 -3.46
CA ASP A 31 -11.70 -16.49 -2.18
C ASP A 31 -10.64 -16.50 -1.09
N VAL A 32 -10.58 -15.42 -0.32
CA VAL A 32 -9.59 -15.26 0.75
C VAL A 32 -9.73 -16.33 1.84
N GLY A 33 -10.93 -16.84 2.06
CA GLY A 33 -11.13 -17.91 3.03
C GLY A 33 -10.53 -19.25 2.61
N ALA A 34 -10.56 -19.56 1.32
CA ALA A 34 -9.95 -20.78 0.78
C ALA A 34 -8.42 -20.73 0.89
N MET A 35 -7.81 -19.54 0.90
CA MET A 35 -6.36 -19.37 0.99
C MET A 35 -5.80 -19.84 2.34
N ALA A 36 -6.63 -19.90 3.38
CA ALA A 36 -6.19 -20.41 4.68
C ALA A 36 -5.72 -21.87 4.63
N ARG A 37 -6.15 -22.63 3.61
CA ARG A 37 -5.82 -24.04 3.41
C ARG A 37 -4.95 -24.28 2.18
N ASP A 38 -4.67 -23.25 1.41
CA ASP A 38 -3.93 -23.36 0.17
C ASP A 38 -2.87 -22.25 0.07
N PRO A 39 -1.63 -22.57 0.53
CA PRO A 39 -0.52 -21.62 0.51
C PRO A 39 -0.19 -21.11 -0.88
N GLN A 40 -0.34 -21.97 -1.90
CA GLN A 40 -0.05 -21.58 -3.27
C GLN A 40 -1.06 -20.53 -3.76
N ARG A 41 -2.33 -20.74 -3.44
CA ARG A 41 -3.38 -19.78 -3.82
C ARG A 41 -3.17 -18.43 -3.16
N LEU A 42 -2.76 -18.42 -1.90
CA LEU A 42 -2.39 -17.18 -1.20
C LEU A 42 -1.23 -16.48 -1.90
N SER A 43 -0.19 -17.22 -2.25
CA SER A 43 0.97 -16.67 -2.97
C SER A 43 0.56 -16.07 -4.31
N GLU A 44 -0.28 -16.73 -5.06
CA GLU A 44 -0.82 -16.24 -6.34
C GLU A 44 -1.62 -14.94 -6.15
N PHE A 45 -2.43 -14.88 -5.10
CA PHE A 45 -3.20 -13.68 -4.78
C PHE A 45 -2.30 -12.49 -4.42
N LEU A 46 -1.29 -12.72 -3.59
CA LEU A 46 -0.34 -11.67 -3.21
C LEU A 46 0.43 -11.16 -4.44
N GLU A 47 0.82 -12.06 -5.33
CA GLU A 47 1.47 -11.70 -6.59
C GLU A 47 0.53 -10.89 -7.48
N ALA A 48 -0.73 -11.30 -7.60
CA ALA A 48 -1.73 -10.58 -8.38
C ALA A 48 -1.95 -9.16 -7.84
N LEU A 49 -1.97 -8.99 -6.51
CA LEU A 49 -2.08 -7.67 -5.88
C LEU A 49 -0.89 -6.77 -6.19
N GLN A 50 0.30 -7.34 -6.31
CA GLN A 50 1.51 -6.59 -6.68
C GLN A 50 1.54 -6.20 -8.15
N MET A 51 1.00 -7.05 -9.02
CA MET A 51 1.02 -6.85 -10.47
C MET A 51 -0.14 -5.99 -10.96
N ASP A 52 -1.21 -5.88 -10.21
CA ASP A 52 -2.43 -5.18 -10.60
C ASP A 52 -2.94 -4.29 -9.48
N ASP A 53 -2.64 -3.00 -9.57
CA ASP A 53 -3.08 -2.00 -8.59
C ASP A 53 -4.61 -1.90 -8.53
N THR A 54 -5.30 -2.10 -9.65
CA THR A 54 -6.75 -2.07 -9.73
C THR A 54 -7.38 -3.16 -8.85
N LEU A 55 -6.75 -4.33 -8.78
CA LEU A 55 -7.23 -5.43 -7.95
C LEU A 55 -7.30 -5.05 -6.47
N ILE A 56 -6.32 -4.27 -5.99
CA ILE A 56 -6.32 -3.79 -4.61
C ILE A 56 -7.60 -3.01 -4.32
N TYR A 57 -8.00 -2.12 -5.23
CA TYR A 57 -9.20 -1.30 -5.05
C TYR A 57 -10.48 -2.07 -5.28
N GLU A 58 -10.46 -3.09 -6.13
CA GLU A 58 -11.60 -4.02 -6.27
C GLU A 58 -11.85 -4.77 -4.96
N VAL A 59 -10.79 -5.24 -4.31
CA VAL A 59 -10.89 -5.92 -3.02
C VAL A 59 -11.35 -4.94 -1.93
N LEU A 60 -10.73 -3.77 -1.84
CA LEU A 60 -11.11 -2.74 -0.86
C LEU A 60 -12.53 -2.27 -1.08
N GLY A 61 -12.95 -2.07 -2.32
CA GLY A 61 -14.32 -1.69 -2.67
C GLY A 61 -15.34 -2.73 -2.23
N ALA A 62 -15.01 -4.01 -2.38
CA ALA A 62 -15.86 -5.10 -1.90
C ALA A 62 -15.94 -5.13 -0.37
N ILE A 63 -14.84 -4.84 0.33
CA ILE A 63 -14.80 -4.76 1.79
C ILE A 63 -15.64 -3.58 2.29
N GLU A 64 -15.42 -2.40 1.72
CA GLU A 64 -16.02 -1.16 2.17
C GLU A 64 -17.40 -0.89 1.56
N GLN A 65 -17.81 -1.70 0.59
CA GLN A 65 -19.05 -1.53 -0.18
C GLN A 65 -19.11 -0.18 -0.90
N VAL A 66 -18.01 0.19 -1.52
CA VAL A 66 -17.84 1.42 -2.28
C VAL A 66 -17.29 1.05 -3.65
N SER A 67 -17.62 1.84 -4.66
CA SER A 67 -17.07 1.63 -6.00
C SER A 67 -15.54 1.73 -5.99
N PRO A 68 -14.82 0.80 -6.63
CA PRO A 68 -13.36 0.91 -6.78
C PRO A 68 -12.92 2.23 -7.39
N ASP A 69 -13.67 2.76 -8.36
CA ASP A 69 -13.36 4.04 -8.99
C ASP A 69 -13.38 5.19 -7.99
N THR A 70 -14.36 5.19 -7.08
CA THR A 70 -14.45 6.19 -6.01
C THR A 70 -13.23 6.16 -5.11
N LEU A 71 -12.76 4.96 -4.75
CA LEU A 71 -11.56 4.80 -3.92
C LEU A 71 -10.31 5.26 -4.67
N MET A 72 -10.19 4.92 -5.95
CA MET A 72 -9.04 5.31 -6.77
C MET A 72 -8.97 6.82 -7.00
N GLU A 73 -10.10 7.49 -7.17
CA GLU A 73 -10.16 8.95 -7.31
C GLU A 73 -9.64 9.69 -6.06
N ALA A 74 -9.77 9.08 -4.90
CA ALA A 74 -9.31 9.64 -3.63
C ALA A 74 -7.91 9.15 -3.22
N ALA A 75 -7.21 8.43 -4.10
CA ALA A 75 -5.93 7.81 -3.80
C ALA A 75 -4.79 8.45 -4.60
N ASP A 76 -3.81 8.99 -3.90
CA ASP A 76 -2.51 9.34 -4.46
C ASP A 76 -1.49 8.21 -4.15
N GLY A 77 -0.22 8.43 -4.48
CA GLY A 77 0.82 7.42 -4.25
C GLY A 77 0.99 7.03 -2.79
N SER A 78 0.88 8.01 -1.88
CA SER A 78 0.96 7.78 -0.44
C SER A 78 -0.25 6.99 0.06
N THR A 79 -1.45 7.34 -0.40
CA THR A 79 -2.68 6.60 -0.10
C THR A 79 -2.57 5.15 -0.56
N HIS A 80 -2.03 4.93 -1.76
CA HIS A 80 -1.88 3.60 -2.32
C HIS A 80 -0.98 2.71 -1.46
N GLU A 81 0.15 3.23 -0.99
CA GLU A 81 1.04 2.48 -0.09
C GLU A 81 0.33 2.12 1.21
N GLU A 82 -0.35 3.06 1.83
CA GLU A 82 -1.10 2.83 3.06
C GLU A 82 -2.24 1.83 2.86
N ALA A 83 -2.96 1.95 1.77
CA ALA A 83 -4.07 1.05 1.43
C ALA A 83 -3.58 -0.38 1.21
N SER A 84 -2.47 -0.55 0.51
CA SER A 84 -1.86 -1.85 0.27
C SER A 84 -1.43 -2.51 1.59
N THR A 85 -0.79 -1.76 2.47
CA THR A 85 -0.37 -2.24 3.79
C THR A 85 -1.58 -2.58 4.66
N ALA A 86 -2.61 -1.75 4.64
CA ALA A 86 -3.85 -1.99 5.39
C ALA A 86 -4.55 -3.27 4.91
N LEU A 87 -4.55 -3.53 3.60
CA LEU A 87 -5.13 -4.76 3.06
C LEU A 87 -4.37 -5.99 3.53
N LEU A 88 -3.03 -5.96 3.51
CA LEU A 88 -2.21 -7.05 4.05
C LEU A 88 -2.48 -7.28 5.53
N GLN A 89 -2.59 -6.21 6.32
CA GLN A 89 -2.92 -6.29 7.73
C GLN A 89 -4.31 -6.91 7.94
N ALA A 90 -5.28 -6.54 7.12
CA ALA A 90 -6.63 -7.09 7.17
C ALA A 90 -6.64 -8.60 6.87
N LEU A 91 -5.80 -9.04 5.93
CA LEU A 91 -5.62 -10.47 5.65
C LEU A 91 -5.01 -11.21 6.85
N VAL A 92 -4.00 -10.62 7.49
CA VAL A 92 -3.41 -11.18 8.71
C VAL A 92 -4.47 -11.33 9.80
N ASP A 93 -5.27 -10.30 10.01
CA ASP A 93 -6.32 -10.29 11.04
C ASP A 93 -7.44 -11.28 10.73
N PHE A 94 -7.70 -11.55 9.46
CA PHE A 94 -8.73 -12.49 9.02
C PHE A 94 -8.34 -13.95 9.30
N PHE A 95 -7.05 -14.29 9.18
CA PHE A 95 -6.62 -15.65 9.38
C PHE A 95 -6.61 -16.03 10.86
N ARG A 96 -6.91 -17.31 11.10
CA ARG A 96 -7.01 -17.87 12.43
C ARG A 96 -5.72 -17.69 13.22
N LYS A 97 -5.83 -17.23 14.46
CA LYS A 97 -4.70 -17.05 15.37
C LYS A 97 -3.91 -18.36 15.51
N GLY A 98 -2.59 -18.26 15.36
CA GLY A 98 -1.69 -19.43 15.45
C GLY A 98 -1.59 -20.26 14.18
N SER A 99 -2.33 -19.90 13.12
CA SER A 99 -2.21 -20.60 11.84
C SER A 99 -0.85 -20.30 11.20
N PRO A 100 -0.21 -21.30 10.56
CA PRO A 100 1.06 -21.07 9.85
C PRO A 100 0.94 -19.98 8.77
N MET A 101 -0.23 -19.86 8.15
CA MET A 101 -0.51 -18.82 7.14
C MET A 101 -0.48 -17.44 7.76
N LYS A 102 -1.06 -17.26 8.94
CA LYS A 102 -1.02 -15.98 9.65
C LYS A 102 0.41 -15.58 10.00
N VAL A 103 1.19 -16.52 10.51
CA VAL A 103 2.60 -16.29 10.85
C VAL A 103 3.40 -15.90 9.62
N GLY A 104 3.21 -16.59 8.50
CA GLY A 104 3.86 -16.28 7.23
C GLY A 104 3.50 -14.88 6.72
N LEU A 105 2.22 -14.53 6.77
CA LEU A 105 1.74 -13.19 6.36
C LEU A 105 2.27 -12.08 7.28
N GLN A 106 2.34 -12.33 8.59
CA GLN A 106 2.90 -11.36 9.53
C GLN A 106 4.37 -11.07 9.23
N LYS A 107 5.15 -12.11 8.89
CA LYS A 107 6.55 -11.94 8.48
C LYS A 107 6.67 -11.17 7.17
N LEU A 108 5.81 -11.46 6.21
CA LEU A 108 5.77 -10.74 4.93
C LEU A 108 5.43 -9.27 5.15
N LEU A 109 4.40 -9.00 5.96
CA LEU A 109 3.98 -7.63 6.29
C LEU A 109 5.13 -6.84 6.92
N ALA A 110 5.84 -7.43 7.88
CA ALA A 110 6.99 -6.79 8.52
C ALA A 110 8.10 -6.48 7.50
N LYS A 111 8.36 -7.38 6.56
CA LYS A 111 9.35 -7.16 5.48
C LYS A 111 8.92 -6.03 4.54
N VAL A 112 7.65 -5.99 4.17
CA VAL A 112 7.09 -4.95 3.29
C VAL A 112 7.20 -3.58 3.96
N GLU A 113 6.80 -3.47 5.22
CA GLU A 113 6.88 -2.23 5.99
C GLU A 113 8.33 -1.75 6.13
N ALA A 114 9.26 -2.65 6.42
CA ALA A 114 10.68 -2.33 6.52
C ALA A 114 11.27 -1.89 5.17
N ALA A 115 10.88 -2.53 4.08
CA ALA A 115 11.31 -2.17 2.73
C ALA A 115 10.77 -0.80 2.31
N GLN A 116 9.50 -0.52 2.59
CA GLN A 116 8.88 0.78 2.31
C GLN A 116 9.59 1.90 3.09
N LYS A 117 9.87 1.67 4.36
CA LYS A 117 10.56 2.64 5.22
C LYS A 117 11.97 2.93 4.70
N ARG A 118 12.72 1.90 4.29
CA ARG A 118 14.06 2.07 3.70
C ARG A 118 14.00 2.81 2.37
N ALA A 119 13.05 2.46 1.52
CA ALA A 119 12.86 3.14 0.23
C ALA A 119 12.54 4.61 0.41
N GLN A 120 11.66 4.95 1.36
CA GLN A 120 11.31 6.33 1.68
C GLN A 120 12.51 7.10 2.20
N GLN A 121 13.32 6.51 3.08
CA GLN A 121 14.55 7.11 3.58
C GLN A 121 15.56 7.36 2.47
N ALA A 122 15.79 6.37 1.60
CA ALA A 122 16.73 6.51 0.49
C ALA A 122 16.28 7.59 -0.50
N ILE A 123 14.98 7.66 -0.80
CA ILE A 123 14.42 8.70 -1.67
C ILE A 123 14.57 10.08 -1.02
N SER A 124 14.26 10.20 0.27
CA SER A 124 14.40 11.46 1.01
C SER A 124 15.84 11.94 1.02
N GLU A 125 16.79 11.06 1.26
CA GLU A 125 18.23 11.39 1.23
C GLU A 125 18.67 11.85 -0.16
N GLN A 126 18.21 11.19 -1.22
CA GLN A 126 18.50 11.58 -2.60
C GLN A 126 17.88 12.93 -2.95
N ILE A 127 16.68 13.20 -2.51
CA ILE A 127 16.00 14.48 -2.73
C ILE A 127 16.74 15.58 -1.99
N GLU A 128 17.11 15.37 -0.72
CA GLU A 128 17.86 16.33 0.06
C GLU A 128 19.20 16.64 -0.59
N ALA A 129 19.93 15.63 -1.04
CA ALA A 129 21.19 15.81 -1.73
C ALA A 129 21.02 16.59 -3.04
N ALA A 130 19.96 16.31 -3.80
CA ALA A 130 19.65 17.03 -5.04
C ALA A 130 19.29 18.49 -4.76
N VAL A 131 18.51 18.74 -3.71
CA VAL A 131 18.12 20.11 -3.29
C VAL A 131 19.36 20.90 -2.85
N GLU A 132 20.23 20.31 -2.04
CA GLU A 132 21.48 20.94 -1.63
C GLU A 132 22.37 21.29 -2.82
N THR A 133 22.48 20.37 -3.79
CA THR A 133 23.23 20.60 -5.02
C THR A 133 22.64 21.75 -5.82
N LEU A 134 21.31 21.82 -5.95
CA LEU A 134 20.63 22.91 -6.63
C LEU A 134 20.83 24.24 -5.92
N ASP A 135 20.76 24.26 -4.59
CA ASP A 135 20.98 25.46 -3.80
C ASP A 135 22.43 25.96 -3.96
N ILE A 136 23.42 25.08 -3.92
CA ILE A 136 24.83 25.42 -4.14
C ILE A 136 25.03 25.97 -5.55
N GLN A 137 24.44 25.34 -6.58
CA GLN A 137 24.52 25.83 -7.96
C GLN A 137 23.84 27.17 -8.14
N SER A 138 22.70 27.37 -7.50
CA SER A 138 21.98 28.62 -7.53
C SER A 138 22.78 29.75 -6.86
N MET A 139 23.39 29.47 -5.72
CA MET A 139 24.26 30.40 -5.02
C MET A 139 25.51 30.71 -5.83
N ALA A 140 26.16 29.72 -6.42
CA ALA A 140 27.33 29.89 -7.28
C ALA A 140 26.99 30.73 -8.52
N SER A 141 25.85 30.46 -9.15
CA SER A 141 25.36 31.22 -10.29
C SER A 141 25.09 32.69 -9.93
N SER A 142 24.49 32.92 -8.76
CA SER A 142 24.21 34.25 -8.25
C SER A 142 25.51 35.01 -7.92
N ALA A 143 26.48 34.33 -7.33
CA ALA A 143 27.79 34.91 -7.00
C ALA A 143 28.63 35.15 -8.25
N ALA A 144 28.49 34.33 -9.27
CA ALA A 144 29.19 34.45 -10.55
C ALA A 144 28.51 35.41 -11.53
N ALA A 145 27.31 35.85 -11.23
CA ALA A 145 26.59 36.82 -12.08
C ALA A 145 27.48 38.09 -12.17
N PRO A 146 28.00 38.42 -13.36
CA PRO A 146 28.88 39.56 -13.47
C PRO A 146 28.12 40.81 -13.12
N THR A 147 28.55 41.44 -12.08
CA THR A 147 28.20 42.81 -11.87
C THR A 147 28.82 43.57 -13.01
N ASN A 148 28.07 43.81 -14.03
CA ASN A 148 28.49 44.74 -15.04
C ASN A 148 28.54 46.13 -14.41
N GLY A 149 29.68 46.40 -13.96
CA GLY A 149 29.97 47.78 -13.68
C GLY A 149 30.05 48.55 -14.96
#